data_7a418138434e15b7ee045a3ff3eb601d
#
_entry.id   7a418138434e15b7ee045a3ff3eb601d
#
_cell.length_a   1.000
_cell.length_b   1.000
_cell.length_c   1.000
_cell.angle_alpha   90.00
_cell.angle_beta   90.00
_cell.angle_gamma   90.00
#
_symmetry.space_group_name_H-M   'P 1'
#
loop_
_entity.id
_entity.type
_entity.pdbx_description
1 polymer ?
#
loop_
_entity_poly.entity_id
_entity_poly.type
_entity_poly.pdbx_seq_one_letter_code
_entity_poly.pdbx_strand_id
1 'polypeptide(L)'
;CRLDEKPDHKIENKLISTLISFIKNKDINLSLLSELLSIPTFAEIESEIENIDPLKIYKTIDELNHLFGTKLKEELHFKLQEIEKNLDKVWPEGKNERKLIETIWKLLLSSDDREIKGKIINYVDSNSMTLAKAAMNSFSRINCPERKIISNIFFNKWKNNSVVLD
;
A
#
# COMPACT_ATOMS: atom_id res chain seq x y z
N CYS A 1 -4.10 10.52 20.64
CA CYS A 1 -3.32 9.29 20.42
C CYS A 1 -1.99 9.39 21.16
N ARG A 2 -1.69 8.49 22.10
CA ARG A 2 -0.40 8.50 22.83
C ARG A 2 0.54 7.53 22.13
N LEU A 3 1.49 8.05 21.38
CA LEU A 3 2.50 7.26 20.65
C LEU A 3 3.45 6.47 21.59
N ASP A 4 3.36 6.71 22.91
CA ASP A 4 4.22 6.09 23.94
C ASP A 4 3.60 4.88 24.62
N GLU A 5 2.31 4.62 24.40
CA GLU A 5 1.64 3.48 25.02
C GLU A 5 1.94 2.20 24.24
N LYS A 6 2.29 1.13 24.97
CA LYS A 6 2.43 -0.20 24.35
C LYS A 6 1.08 -0.61 23.76
N PRO A 7 1.06 -1.17 22.54
CA PRO A 7 -0.17 -1.62 21.92
C PRO A 7 -0.86 -2.66 22.82
N ASP A 8 -2.15 -2.50 23.03
CA ASP A 8 -2.97 -3.54 23.67
C ASP A 8 -3.16 -4.69 22.66
N HIS A 9 -2.48 -5.80 22.89
CA HIS A 9 -2.56 -6.99 22.04
C HIS A 9 -3.99 -7.50 21.83
N LYS A 10 -4.91 -7.24 22.77
CA LYS A 10 -6.32 -7.62 22.61
C LYS A 10 -7.02 -6.75 21.57
N ILE A 11 -6.73 -5.46 21.58
CA ILE A 11 -7.24 -4.51 20.58
C ILE A 11 -6.62 -4.82 19.20
N GLU A 12 -5.30 -5.04 19.17
CA GLU A 12 -4.58 -5.42 17.95
C GLU A 12 -5.19 -6.67 17.31
N ASN A 13 -5.34 -7.76 18.08
CA ASN A 13 -5.90 -9.02 17.57
C ASN A 13 -7.35 -8.85 17.08
N LYS A 14 -8.16 -8.04 17.77
CA LYS A 14 -9.51 -7.74 17.32
C LYS A 14 -9.54 -6.95 16.03
N LEU A 15 -8.66 -5.96 15.88
CA LEU A 15 -8.51 -5.20 14.65
C LEU A 15 -8.11 -6.10 13.48
N ILE A 16 -7.06 -6.91 13.64
CA ILE A 16 -6.58 -7.84 12.61
C ILE A 16 -7.69 -8.83 12.20
N SER A 17 -8.37 -9.45 13.16
CA SER A 17 -9.47 -10.39 12.84
C SER A 17 -10.63 -9.71 12.10
N THR A 18 -10.92 -8.46 12.43
CA THR A 18 -11.94 -7.66 11.73
C THR A 18 -11.51 -7.36 10.30
N LEU A 19 -10.26 -6.93 10.09
CA LEU A 19 -9.71 -6.69 8.75
C LEU A 19 -9.72 -7.96 7.89
N ILE A 20 -9.34 -9.10 8.46
CA ILE A 20 -9.43 -10.41 7.78
C ILE A 20 -10.87 -10.68 7.30
N SER A 21 -11.87 -10.42 8.14
CA SER A 21 -13.27 -10.62 7.76
C SER A 21 -13.68 -9.73 6.60
N PHE A 22 -13.22 -8.48 6.55
CA PHE A 22 -13.48 -7.57 5.44
C PHE A 22 -12.75 -7.99 4.16
N ILE A 23 -11.49 -8.42 4.23
CA ILE A 23 -10.73 -8.90 3.07
C ILE A 23 -11.42 -10.12 2.43
N LYS A 24 -11.93 -11.03 3.27
CA LYS A 24 -12.62 -12.25 2.82
C LYS A 24 -14.05 -12.01 2.31
N ASN A 25 -14.63 -10.85 2.61
CA ASN A 25 -15.96 -10.51 2.09
C ASN A 25 -15.90 -10.23 0.58
N LYS A 26 -16.61 -11.03 -0.20
CA LYS A 26 -16.64 -10.88 -1.67
C LYS A 26 -17.47 -9.70 -2.14
N ASP A 27 -18.45 -9.28 -1.34
CA ASP A 27 -19.39 -8.21 -1.68
C ASP A 27 -18.90 -6.83 -1.19
N ILE A 28 -17.73 -6.76 -0.58
CA ILE A 28 -17.20 -5.50 -0.09
C ILE A 28 -16.84 -4.56 -1.25
N ASN A 29 -17.18 -3.29 -1.10
CA ASN A 29 -16.71 -2.27 -2.01
C ASN A 29 -15.18 -2.15 -1.92
N LEU A 30 -14.46 -2.35 -3.04
CA LEU A 30 -12.99 -2.38 -3.06
C LEU A 30 -12.37 -1.02 -2.69
N SER A 31 -13.06 0.10 -2.97
CA SER A 31 -12.59 1.42 -2.54
C SER A 31 -12.66 1.56 -1.02
N LEU A 32 -13.76 1.07 -0.40
CA LEU A 32 -13.89 1.03 1.06
C LEU A 32 -12.84 0.12 1.68
N LEU A 33 -12.60 -1.06 1.10
CA LEU A 33 -11.55 -1.96 1.59
C LEU A 33 -10.17 -1.31 1.52
N SER A 34 -9.88 -0.57 0.46
CA SER A 34 -8.63 0.20 0.34
C SER A 34 -8.47 1.23 1.47
N GLU A 35 -9.54 1.94 1.82
CA GLU A 35 -9.52 2.89 2.97
C GLU A 35 -9.31 2.17 4.31
N LEU A 36 -10.02 1.05 4.54
CA LEU A 36 -9.90 0.28 5.78
C LEU A 36 -8.50 -0.32 5.99
N LEU A 37 -7.79 -0.61 4.90
CA LEU A 37 -6.41 -1.13 4.93
C LEU A 37 -5.36 -0.03 4.93
N SER A 38 -5.74 1.22 4.65
CA SER A 38 -4.80 2.34 4.61
C SER A 38 -4.36 2.74 6.01
N ILE A 39 -3.05 2.87 6.19
CA ILE A 39 -2.48 3.44 7.41
C ILE A 39 -2.56 4.97 7.31
N PRO A 40 -2.93 5.68 8.39
CA PRO A 40 -2.98 7.13 8.39
C PRO A 40 -1.66 7.76 7.92
N THR A 41 -1.77 8.85 7.18
CA THR A 41 -0.63 9.63 6.72
C THR A 41 -0.01 10.44 7.87
N PHE A 42 1.20 10.95 7.64
CA PHE A 42 1.84 11.86 8.60
C PHE A 42 0.94 13.04 8.95
N ALA A 43 0.34 13.70 7.95
CA ALA A 43 -0.50 14.88 8.16
C ALA A 43 -1.78 14.57 8.95
N GLU A 44 -2.38 13.40 8.74
CA GLU A 44 -3.56 12.97 9.51
C GLU A 44 -3.20 12.72 10.98
N ILE A 45 -2.06 12.09 11.25
CA ILE A 45 -1.61 11.87 12.64
C ILE A 45 -1.19 13.18 13.29
N GLU A 46 -0.46 14.04 12.57
CA GLU A 46 0.00 15.35 13.05
C GLU A 46 -1.16 16.22 13.52
N SER A 47 -2.30 16.19 12.80
CA SER A 47 -3.48 16.99 13.15
C SER A 47 -4.15 16.57 14.46
N GLU A 48 -3.86 15.39 14.99
CA GLU A 48 -4.49 14.80 16.18
C GLU A 48 -3.60 14.85 17.44
N ILE A 49 -2.38 15.37 17.34
CA ILE A 49 -1.42 15.38 18.46
C ILE A 49 -0.84 16.77 18.71
N GLU A 50 -0.71 17.15 19.99
CA GLU A 50 -0.19 18.47 20.39
C GLU A 50 1.34 18.56 20.30
N ASN A 51 2.05 17.48 20.64
CA ASN A 51 3.52 17.44 20.63
C ASN A 51 4.00 16.56 19.46
N ILE A 52 4.49 17.23 18.42
CA ILE A 52 4.89 16.57 17.17
C ILE A 52 6.36 16.13 17.28
N ASP A 53 6.58 14.81 17.19
CA ASP A 53 7.87 14.20 16.92
C ASP A 53 7.82 13.52 15.54
N PRO A 54 8.35 14.16 14.49
CA PRO A 54 8.25 13.61 13.13
C PRO A 54 8.89 12.23 12.99
N LEU A 55 10.01 11.98 13.65
CA LEU A 55 10.70 10.69 13.56
C LEU A 55 9.87 9.58 14.19
N LYS A 56 9.23 9.87 15.30
CA LYS A 56 8.35 8.93 16.00
C LYS A 56 7.09 8.61 15.19
N ILE A 57 6.47 9.63 14.58
CA ILE A 57 5.32 9.43 13.69
C ILE A 57 5.70 8.51 12.52
N TYR A 58 6.80 8.81 11.81
CA TYR A 58 7.25 7.97 10.71
C TYR A 58 7.55 6.54 11.13
N LYS A 59 8.22 6.35 12.25
CA LYS A 59 8.49 5.02 12.80
C LYS A 59 7.20 4.25 13.10
N THR A 60 6.22 4.90 13.73
CA THR A 60 4.92 4.30 14.04
C THR A 60 4.18 3.88 12.76
N ILE A 61 4.18 4.74 11.72
CA ILE A 61 3.57 4.41 10.43
C ILE A 61 4.25 3.19 9.81
N ASP A 62 5.58 3.11 9.86
CA ASP A 62 6.33 1.99 9.29
C ASP A 62 6.08 0.69 10.07
N GLU A 63 6.02 0.76 11.40
CA GLU A 63 5.67 -0.37 12.26
C GLU A 63 4.25 -0.89 12.00
N LEU A 64 3.26 -0.01 11.80
CA LEU A 64 1.90 -0.40 11.46
C LEU A 64 1.81 -1.03 10.07
N ASN A 65 2.48 -0.47 9.08
CA ASN A 65 2.55 -1.06 7.74
C ASN A 65 3.17 -2.47 7.80
N HIS A 66 4.26 -2.64 8.54
CA HIS A 66 4.91 -3.93 8.73
C HIS A 66 4.01 -4.94 9.46
N LEU A 67 3.33 -4.50 10.52
CA LEU A 67 2.39 -5.31 11.28
C LEU A 67 1.25 -5.82 10.39
N PHE A 68 0.59 -4.92 9.64
CA PHE A 68 -0.52 -5.28 8.77
C PHE A 68 -0.03 -6.17 7.62
N GLY A 69 1.09 -5.82 6.98
CA GLY A 69 1.68 -6.62 5.92
C GLY A 69 2.03 -8.04 6.37
N THR A 70 2.50 -8.20 7.62
CA THR A 70 2.86 -9.51 8.18
C THR A 70 1.63 -10.31 8.61
N LYS A 71 0.71 -9.67 9.37
CA LYS A 71 -0.44 -10.37 9.97
C LYS A 71 -1.54 -10.68 8.97
N LEU A 72 -1.65 -9.93 7.88
CA LEU A 72 -2.67 -10.09 6.83
C LEU A 72 -2.09 -10.71 5.55
N LYS A 73 -0.84 -11.15 5.54
CA LYS A 73 -0.09 -11.58 4.36
C LYS A 73 -0.87 -12.53 3.46
N GLU A 74 -1.39 -13.61 4.02
CA GLU A 74 -2.09 -14.65 3.27
C GLU A 74 -3.38 -14.11 2.63
N GLU A 75 -4.17 -13.36 3.39
CA GLU A 75 -5.41 -12.76 2.92
C GLU A 75 -5.17 -11.68 1.85
N LEU A 76 -4.10 -10.89 2.02
CA LEU A 76 -3.71 -9.88 1.03
C LEU A 76 -3.28 -10.52 -0.29
N HIS A 77 -2.50 -11.62 -0.26
CA HIS A 77 -2.15 -12.37 -1.46
C HIS A 77 -3.39 -12.97 -2.15
N PHE A 78 -4.30 -13.54 -1.37
CA PHE A 78 -5.55 -14.07 -1.92
C PHE A 78 -6.37 -12.98 -2.61
N LYS A 79 -6.56 -11.83 -1.94
CA LYS A 79 -7.29 -10.69 -2.51
C LYS A 79 -6.59 -10.12 -3.74
N LEU A 80 -5.26 -10.06 -3.73
CA LEU A 80 -4.45 -9.61 -4.86
C LEU A 80 -4.69 -10.46 -6.10
N GLN A 81 -4.68 -11.80 -5.97
CA GLN A 81 -4.99 -12.72 -7.09
C GLN A 81 -6.40 -12.53 -7.65
N GLU A 82 -7.36 -12.18 -6.79
CA GLU A 82 -8.74 -11.90 -7.21
C GLU A 82 -8.83 -10.64 -8.07
N ILE A 83 -8.19 -9.53 -7.61
CA ILE A 83 -8.27 -8.23 -8.29
C ILE A 83 -7.36 -8.13 -9.51
N GLU A 84 -6.25 -8.86 -9.57
CA GLU A 84 -5.33 -8.87 -10.71
C GLU A 84 -6.03 -9.25 -12.02
N LYS A 85 -7.05 -10.10 -11.96
CA LYS A 85 -7.86 -10.50 -13.12
C LYS A 85 -8.58 -9.34 -13.81
N ASN A 86 -8.76 -8.23 -13.13
CA ASN A 86 -9.51 -7.05 -13.59
C ASN A 86 -8.65 -5.81 -13.82
N LEU A 87 -7.32 -5.90 -13.64
CA LEU A 87 -6.43 -4.73 -13.73
C LEU A 87 -6.32 -4.17 -15.15
N ASP A 88 -6.44 -5.02 -16.17
CA ASP A 88 -6.33 -4.61 -17.58
C ASP A 88 -7.62 -3.96 -18.11
N LYS A 89 -8.69 -3.90 -17.32
CA LYS A 89 -9.92 -3.23 -17.72
C LYS A 89 -9.70 -1.75 -17.92
N VAL A 90 -10.26 -1.24 -19.03
CA VAL A 90 -10.17 0.17 -19.39
C VAL A 90 -10.97 1.04 -18.40
N TRP A 91 -10.46 2.22 -18.09
CA TRP A 91 -11.19 3.21 -17.28
C TRP A 91 -12.60 3.50 -17.88
N PRO A 92 -13.68 3.60 -17.05
CA PRO A 92 -13.70 3.65 -15.57
C PRO A 92 -13.66 2.30 -14.89
N GLU A 93 -13.79 1.20 -15.61
CA GLU A 93 -13.69 -0.14 -15.03
C GLU A 93 -12.29 -0.38 -14.44
N GLY A 94 -12.20 -1.19 -13.40
CA GLY A 94 -10.96 -1.50 -12.72
C GLY A 94 -10.37 -0.35 -11.88
N LYS A 95 -11.08 0.80 -11.72
CA LYS A 95 -10.58 1.93 -10.90
C LYS A 95 -10.39 1.55 -9.43
N ASN A 96 -11.36 0.84 -8.87
CA ASN A 96 -11.33 0.46 -7.46
C ASN A 96 -10.28 -0.63 -7.22
N GLU A 97 -10.10 -1.55 -8.18
CA GLU A 97 -9.04 -2.55 -8.17
C GLU A 97 -7.67 -1.89 -8.16
N ARG A 98 -7.43 -0.90 -9.02
CA ARG A 98 -6.15 -0.16 -9.08
C ARG A 98 -5.85 0.63 -7.80
N LYS A 99 -6.89 1.16 -7.12
CA LYS A 99 -6.71 1.84 -5.82
C LYS A 99 -6.32 0.82 -4.74
N LEU A 100 -7.03 -0.30 -4.67
CA LEU A 100 -6.79 -1.33 -3.67
C LEU A 100 -5.42 -2.00 -3.86
N ILE A 101 -5.00 -2.22 -5.11
CA ILE A 101 -3.72 -2.89 -5.39
C ILE A 101 -2.53 -2.09 -4.85
N GLU A 102 -2.54 -0.76 -4.96
CA GLU A 102 -1.48 0.09 -4.40
C GLU A 102 -1.39 -0.07 -2.89
N THR A 103 -2.54 -0.10 -2.19
CA THR A 103 -2.59 -0.31 -0.74
C THR A 103 -2.04 -1.69 -0.35
N ILE A 104 -2.47 -2.76 -1.05
CA ILE A 104 -1.98 -4.12 -0.81
C ILE A 104 -0.47 -4.22 -1.06
N TRP A 105 0.03 -3.64 -2.15
CA TRP A 105 1.45 -3.65 -2.46
C TRP A 105 2.29 -2.96 -1.39
N LYS A 106 1.85 -1.80 -0.88
CA LYS A 106 2.54 -1.08 0.21
C LYS A 106 2.65 -1.96 1.46
N LEU A 107 1.57 -2.63 1.85
CA LEU A 107 1.55 -3.50 3.02
C LEU A 107 2.46 -4.73 2.84
N LEU A 108 2.35 -5.44 1.72
CA LEU A 108 3.17 -6.62 1.44
C LEU A 108 4.66 -6.28 1.31
N LEU A 109 5.01 -5.17 0.66
CA LEU A 109 6.40 -4.72 0.58
C LEU A 109 6.99 -4.37 1.96
N SER A 110 6.18 -3.78 2.86
CA SER A 110 6.64 -3.46 4.22
C SER A 110 6.89 -4.70 5.08
N SER A 111 6.35 -5.85 4.71
CA SER A 111 6.63 -7.16 5.35
C SER A 111 7.80 -7.93 4.74
N ASP A 112 8.63 -7.28 3.91
CA ASP A 112 9.76 -7.89 3.19
C ASP A 112 9.38 -9.05 2.27
N ASP A 113 8.20 -9.01 1.69
CA ASP A 113 7.73 -10.03 0.76
C ASP A 113 8.51 -9.98 -0.58
N ARG A 114 9.43 -10.93 -0.76
CA ARG A 114 10.31 -10.98 -1.95
C ARG A 114 9.56 -11.34 -3.23
N GLU A 115 8.52 -12.15 -3.14
CA GLU A 115 7.73 -12.57 -4.30
C GLU A 115 6.99 -11.38 -4.88
N ILE A 116 6.28 -10.64 -4.02
CA ILE A 116 5.53 -9.47 -4.46
C ILE A 116 6.44 -8.37 -4.98
N LYS A 117 7.63 -8.23 -4.41
CA LYS A 117 8.64 -7.26 -4.83
C LYS A 117 9.01 -7.45 -6.31
N GLY A 118 9.28 -8.68 -6.73
CA GLY A 118 9.58 -9.01 -8.12
C GLY A 118 8.41 -8.72 -9.06
N LYS A 119 7.18 -9.03 -8.64
CA LYS A 119 5.97 -8.73 -9.42
C LYS A 119 5.77 -7.24 -9.63
N ILE A 120 5.88 -6.44 -8.56
CA ILE A 120 5.64 -5.00 -8.62
C ILE A 120 6.65 -4.30 -9.55
N ILE A 121 7.91 -4.72 -9.55
CA ILE A 121 8.93 -4.16 -10.45
C ILE A 121 8.49 -4.25 -11.92
N ASN A 122 7.86 -5.36 -12.32
CA ASN A 122 7.36 -5.53 -13.68
C ASN A 122 6.23 -4.54 -14.02
N TYR A 123 5.41 -4.14 -13.04
CA TYR A 123 4.35 -3.16 -13.25
C TYR A 123 4.86 -1.72 -13.41
N VAL A 124 6.09 -1.41 -12.97
CA VAL A 124 6.70 -0.08 -13.19
C VAL A 124 6.85 0.22 -14.68
N ASP A 125 7.08 -0.81 -15.50
CA ASP A 125 7.16 -0.69 -16.96
C ASP A 125 5.82 -0.94 -17.66
N SER A 126 4.72 -0.95 -16.94
CA SER A 126 3.37 -1.10 -17.51
C SER A 126 3.03 0.05 -18.46
N ASN A 127 2.24 -0.24 -19.52
CA ASN A 127 1.65 0.78 -20.38
C ASN A 127 0.49 1.54 -19.71
N SER A 128 -0.04 1.02 -18.62
CA SER A 128 -0.97 1.74 -17.76
C SER A 128 -0.20 2.67 -16.84
N MET A 129 -0.28 3.99 -17.07
CA MET A 129 0.32 5.00 -16.21
C MET A 129 -0.10 4.84 -14.75
N THR A 130 -1.38 4.55 -14.51
CA THR A 130 -1.92 4.38 -13.15
C THR A 130 -1.25 3.22 -12.43
N LEU A 131 -1.06 2.07 -13.09
CA LEU A 131 -0.37 0.93 -12.50
C LEU A 131 1.13 1.19 -12.32
N ALA A 132 1.79 1.81 -13.31
CA ALA A 132 3.20 2.17 -13.19
C ALA A 132 3.44 3.14 -12.02
N LYS A 133 2.55 4.15 -11.84
CA LYS A 133 2.60 5.09 -10.72
C LYS A 133 2.33 4.39 -9.38
N ALA A 134 1.33 3.51 -9.31
CA ALA A 134 1.04 2.73 -8.10
C ALA A 134 2.22 1.83 -7.70
N ALA A 135 2.86 1.18 -8.68
CA ALA A 135 4.05 0.37 -8.47
C ALA A 135 5.22 1.21 -7.94
N MET A 136 5.52 2.36 -8.56
CA MET A 136 6.55 3.27 -8.09
C MET A 136 6.26 3.79 -6.67
N ASN A 137 5.01 4.24 -6.40
CA ASN A 137 4.60 4.75 -5.10
C ASN A 137 4.73 3.71 -3.99
N SER A 138 4.48 2.44 -4.30
CA SER A 138 4.59 1.35 -3.32
C SER A 138 6.01 1.21 -2.76
N PHE A 139 7.04 1.58 -3.53
CA PHE A 139 8.43 1.60 -3.07
C PHE A 139 8.86 2.90 -2.39
N SER A 140 8.03 3.94 -2.37
CA SER A 140 8.43 5.28 -1.93
C SER A 140 9.00 5.32 -0.50
N ARG A 141 8.49 4.47 0.39
CA ARG A 141 8.90 4.40 1.81
C ARG A 141 9.85 3.25 2.13
N ILE A 142 10.14 2.38 1.16
CA ILE A 142 10.96 1.20 1.40
C ILE A 142 12.42 1.52 1.09
N ASN A 143 13.28 1.29 2.08
CA ASN A 143 14.72 1.45 1.89
C ASN A 143 15.30 0.18 1.25
N CYS A 144 15.33 0.15 -0.09
CA CYS A 144 15.87 -0.97 -0.85
C CYS A 144 16.67 -0.49 -2.08
N PRO A 145 17.66 -1.28 -2.54
CA PRO A 145 18.49 -0.93 -3.71
C PRO A 145 17.67 -0.73 -4.98
N GLU A 146 16.59 -1.49 -5.13
CA GLU A 146 15.72 -1.48 -6.30
C GLU A 146 14.99 -0.15 -6.49
N ARG A 147 14.83 0.63 -5.43
CA ARG A 147 14.15 1.93 -5.50
C ARG A 147 14.74 2.86 -6.55
N LYS A 148 16.08 2.91 -6.65
CA LYS A 148 16.77 3.73 -7.66
C LYS A 148 16.51 3.21 -9.07
N ILE A 149 16.53 1.89 -9.26
CA ILE A 149 16.27 1.24 -10.54
C ILE A 149 14.84 1.54 -10.99
N ILE A 150 13.87 1.35 -10.11
CA ILE A 150 12.45 1.59 -10.35
C ILE A 150 12.19 3.05 -10.75
N SER A 151 12.76 4.00 -10.00
CA SER A 151 12.64 5.42 -10.33
C SER A 151 13.21 5.76 -11.71
N ASN A 152 14.32 5.15 -12.10
CA ASN A 152 14.92 5.35 -13.42
C ASN A 152 14.04 4.75 -14.54
N ILE A 153 13.48 3.56 -14.34
CA ILE A 153 12.57 2.94 -15.31
C ILE A 153 11.35 3.84 -15.52
N PHE A 154 10.70 4.25 -14.43
CA PHE A 154 9.53 5.12 -14.49
C PHE A 154 9.84 6.44 -15.17
N PHE A 155 10.90 7.15 -14.75
CA PHE A 155 11.31 8.42 -15.33
C PHE A 155 11.61 8.30 -16.83
N ASN A 156 12.40 7.30 -17.24
CA ASN A 156 12.75 7.13 -18.65
C ASN A 156 11.54 6.86 -19.53
N LYS A 157 10.55 6.13 -19.04
CA LYS A 157 9.32 5.85 -19.76
C LYS A 157 8.43 7.08 -19.91
N TRP A 158 8.31 7.88 -18.86
CA TRP A 158 7.31 8.93 -18.78
C TRP A 158 7.84 10.36 -18.86
N LYS A 159 9.19 10.57 -18.95
CA LYS A 159 9.85 11.89 -18.98
C LYS A 159 9.37 12.85 -20.09
N ASN A 160 8.78 12.32 -21.16
CA ASN A 160 8.23 13.15 -22.24
C ASN A 160 6.72 13.39 -22.09
N ASN A 161 6.11 12.97 -21.01
CA ASN A 161 4.69 13.15 -20.73
C ASN A 161 4.54 14.11 -19.54
N SER A 162 4.25 15.39 -19.84
CA SER A 162 4.12 16.45 -18.82
C SER A 162 3.06 16.16 -17.75
N VAL A 163 1.98 15.46 -18.14
CA VAL A 163 0.88 15.10 -17.21
C VAL A 163 1.32 14.11 -16.12
N VAL A 164 2.44 13.45 -16.32
CA VAL A 164 2.94 12.43 -15.38
C VAL A 164 3.98 12.99 -14.43
N LEU A 165 4.69 14.05 -14.84
CA LEU A 165 5.81 14.64 -14.09
C LEU A 165 5.38 15.80 -13.18
N ASP A 166 4.18 16.30 -13.31
CA ASP A 166 3.54 17.27 -12.40
C ASP A 166 2.88 16.53 -11.23
#